data_4586ef14be47c9abf110ca3444ce6d65
#
_entry.id   4586ef14be47c9abf110ca3444ce6d65
#
_cell.length_a   1.000
_cell.length_b   1.000
_cell.length_c   1.000
_cell.angle_alpha   90.00
_cell.angle_beta   90.00
_cell.angle_gamma   90.00
#
_symmetry.space_group_name_H-M   'P 1'
#
loop_
_entity.id
_entity.type
_entity.pdbx_description
1 polymer ?
#
loop_
_entity_poly.entity_id
_entity_poly.type
_entity_poly.pdbx_seq_one_letter_code
_entity_poly.pdbx_strand_id
1 'polypeptide(L)'
;RHAVIDPLPLGVPPGLGALLEDPAVEVVFHDADYDLRLLQQDYGWHIRNIFDTRVAAQLLGYTAFGLAALLERFFDVKLDKKHQRADWSMRPLTEDMLDYAAQDTRYLLQLKDHMSSELERMGRTAWAREEFALLEGTRWSEEEPGMSYLRMKGARDLGRRELAVLRELVPWRDTVAGALDRATFRVLGNEQLLDIARSQPQTKEALGKIKGMPRAILEQRGADLLDAVRRALAVPDAELPKFPRAARWDRDPEFDARVSALKTARDAAAKRLVLDPGVLCSRDRLEAVARRNPSTVDELAEVTELRRWQVAELGADFVRALEPHRKKQKATQLPST
;
A
#
# COMPACT_ATOMS: atom_id res chain seq x y z
N ARG A 1 23.00 -0.98 22.01
CA ARG A 1 22.65 -2.39 22.26
C ARG A 1 21.55 -2.80 21.31
N HIS A 2 21.60 -4.04 20.82
CA HIS A 2 20.58 -4.61 19.96
C HIS A 2 19.94 -5.79 20.69
N ALA A 3 18.65 -5.99 20.51
CA ALA A 3 17.91 -7.14 20.99
C ALA A 3 17.03 -7.66 19.87
N VAL A 4 16.98 -8.97 19.71
CA VAL A 4 16.01 -9.64 18.83
C VAL A 4 14.92 -10.22 19.74
N ILE A 5 13.69 -9.79 19.51
CA ILE A 5 12.52 -10.28 20.24
C ILE A 5 11.82 -11.29 19.35
N ASP A 6 11.74 -12.54 19.80
CA ASP A 6 11.06 -13.62 19.11
C ASP A 6 9.64 -13.80 19.66
N PRO A 7 8.60 -13.37 18.94
CA PRO A 7 7.24 -13.45 19.44
C PRO A 7 6.67 -14.87 19.42
N LEU A 8 7.20 -15.79 18.59
CA LEU A 8 6.64 -17.13 18.49
C LEU A 8 6.69 -17.92 19.81
N PRO A 9 7.84 -17.98 20.52
CA PRO A 9 7.88 -18.61 21.83
C PRO A 9 7.40 -17.73 22.98
N LEU A 10 7.47 -16.39 22.83
CA LEU A 10 7.15 -15.44 23.90
C LEU A 10 5.65 -15.08 23.93
N GLY A 11 4.94 -15.25 22.81
CA GLY A 11 3.62 -14.65 22.64
C GLY A 11 3.71 -13.11 22.59
N VAL A 12 2.79 -12.42 23.28
CA VAL A 12 2.82 -10.95 23.37
C VAL A 12 3.99 -10.51 24.25
N PRO A 13 4.99 -9.80 23.72
CA PRO A 13 6.15 -9.37 24.52
C PRO A 13 5.75 -8.43 25.66
N PRO A 14 6.01 -8.79 26.93
CA PRO A 14 5.59 -7.99 28.07
C PRO A 14 6.21 -6.59 28.04
N GLY A 15 5.38 -5.55 28.21
CA GLY A 15 5.83 -4.16 28.31
C GLY A 15 6.26 -3.51 26.98
N LEU A 16 6.43 -4.28 25.89
CA LEU A 16 6.84 -3.71 24.61
C LEU A 16 5.75 -2.80 24.04
N GLY A 17 4.49 -3.20 24.10
CA GLY A 17 3.36 -2.39 23.65
C GLY A 17 3.31 -1.05 24.38
N ALA A 18 3.41 -1.07 25.72
CA ALA A 18 3.42 0.16 26.52
C ALA A 18 4.57 1.10 26.14
N LEU A 19 5.75 0.56 25.80
CA LEU A 19 6.89 1.35 25.34
C LEU A 19 6.64 1.97 23.97
N LEU A 20 6.08 1.21 23.02
CA LEU A 20 5.86 1.66 21.65
C LEU A 20 4.67 2.62 21.53
N GLU A 21 3.72 2.57 22.47
CA GLU A 21 2.55 3.45 22.51
C GLU A 21 2.79 4.71 23.36
N ASP A 22 3.93 4.80 24.09
CA ASP A 22 4.28 5.97 24.88
C ASP A 22 4.70 7.15 23.97
N PRO A 23 3.97 8.27 23.97
CA PRO A 23 4.32 9.44 23.16
C PRO A 23 5.64 10.11 23.58
N ALA A 24 6.18 9.79 24.78
CA ALA A 24 7.49 10.26 25.21
C ALA A 24 8.66 9.48 24.58
N VAL A 25 8.38 8.31 24.00
CA VAL A 25 9.37 7.44 23.35
C VAL A 25 9.31 7.62 21.84
N GLU A 26 10.37 8.12 21.23
CA GLU A 26 10.45 8.18 19.76
C GLU A 26 10.79 6.81 19.18
N VAL A 27 9.92 6.31 18.30
CA VAL A 27 10.09 5.01 17.63
C VAL A 27 10.55 5.23 16.20
N VAL A 28 11.73 4.69 15.86
CA VAL A 28 12.34 4.90 14.54
C VAL A 28 12.11 3.68 13.66
N PHE A 29 11.51 3.93 12.49
CA PHE A 29 11.25 2.94 11.45
C PHE A 29 11.96 3.26 10.14
N HIS A 30 11.93 2.29 9.24
CA HIS A 30 12.20 2.50 7.82
C HIS A 30 11.06 1.88 7.00
N ASP A 31 10.19 2.70 6.41
CA ASP A 31 8.99 2.26 5.66
C ASP A 31 7.93 1.59 6.57
N ALA A 32 7.53 2.28 7.61
CA ALA A 32 6.73 1.79 8.73
C ALA A 32 5.34 1.25 8.38
N ASP A 33 4.74 1.60 7.23
CA ASP A 33 3.30 1.34 6.94
C ASP A 33 2.93 -0.14 7.15
N TYR A 34 3.76 -1.06 6.66
CA TYR A 34 3.48 -2.49 6.77
C TYR A 34 3.66 -3.00 8.21
N ASP A 35 4.73 -2.58 8.89
CA ASP A 35 5.00 -2.97 10.27
C ASP A 35 3.90 -2.48 11.22
N LEU A 36 3.45 -1.23 11.05
CA LEU A 36 2.36 -0.65 11.83
C LEU A 36 1.05 -1.42 11.67
N ARG A 37 0.75 -1.87 10.44
CA ARG A 37 -0.42 -2.71 10.16
C ARG A 37 -0.33 -4.06 10.88
N LEU A 38 0.81 -4.72 10.82
CA LEU A 38 1.02 -6.00 11.49
C LEU A 38 0.95 -5.85 13.01
N LEU A 39 1.65 -4.86 13.58
CA LEU A 39 1.63 -4.61 15.02
C LEU A 39 0.21 -4.31 15.53
N GLN A 40 -0.58 -3.59 14.76
CA GLN A 40 -1.97 -3.33 15.08
C GLN A 40 -2.86 -4.58 14.92
N GLN A 41 -2.65 -5.38 13.87
CA GLN A 41 -3.40 -6.61 13.63
C GLN A 41 -3.13 -7.67 14.70
N ASP A 42 -1.86 -7.92 14.99
CA ASP A 42 -1.46 -9.04 15.84
C ASP A 42 -1.56 -8.74 17.33
N TYR A 43 -1.35 -7.47 17.70
CA TYR A 43 -1.27 -7.06 19.12
C TYR A 43 -2.25 -5.95 19.51
N GLY A 44 -2.92 -5.31 18.56
CA GLY A 44 -3.78 -4.15 18.80
C GLY A 44 -3.02 -2.87 19.13
N TRP A 45 -1.70 -2.82 18.96
CA TRP A 45 -0.87 -1.68 19.34
C TRP A 45 -1.02 -0.50 18.39
N HIS A 46 -0.98 0.70 18.96
CA HIS A 46 -1.07 1.98 18.27
C HIS A 46 0.20 2.78 18.52
N ILE A 47 1.18 2.59 17.65
CA ILE A 47 2.51 3.21 17.82
C ILE A 47 2.40 4.73 17.73
N ARG A 48 3.10 5.40 18.62
CA ARG A 48 3.13 6.87 18.76
C ARG A 48 4.53 7.41 18.55
N ASN A 49 4.62 8.73 18.29
CA ASN A 49 5.88 9.46 18.16
C ASN A 49 6.85 8.77 17.19
N ILE A 50 6.37 8.59 15.96
CA ILE A 50 7.09 7.87 14.90
C ILE A 50 8.07 8.79 14.19
N PHE A 51 9.26 8.28 13.89
CA PHE A 51 10.18 8.81 12.89
C PHE A 51 10.40 7.75 11.82
N ASP A 52 10.06 8.04 10.56
CA ASP A 52 10.29 7.14 9.45
C ASP A 52 11.42 7.65 8.54
N THR A 53 12.51 6.90 8.50
CA THR A 53 13.71 7.29 7.74
C THR A 53 13.51 7.25 6.23
N ARG A 54 12.58 6.43 5.70
CA ARG A 54 12.23 6.45 4.27
C ARG A 54 11.46 7.71 3.91
N VAL A 55 10.46 8.07 4.69
CA VAL A 55 9.67 9.30 4.49
C VAL A 55 10.59 10.52 4.61
N ALA A 56 11.48 10.55 5.61
CA ALA A 56 12.47 11.61 5.76
C ALA A 56 13.37 11.73 4.52
N ALA A 57 13.89 10.61 4.02
CA ALA A 57 14.72 10.59 2.81
C ALA A 57 13.99 11.13 1.57
N GLN A 58 12.73 10.76 1.40
CA GLN A 58 11.89 11.27 0.31
C GLN A 58 11.69 12.79 0.41
N LEU A 59 11.41 13.31 1.62
CA LEU A 59 11.26 14.75 1.85
C LEU A 59 12.57 15.52 1.71
N LEU A 60 13.72 14.87 1.91
CA LEU A 60 15.05 15.43 1.63
C LEU A 60 15.40 15.41 0.13
N GLY A 61 14.60 14.76 -0.70
CA GLY A 61 14.78 14.69 -2.15
C GLY A 61 15.74 13.58 -2.58
N TYR A 62 16.00 12.57 -1.76
CA TYR A 62 16.82 11.44 -2.18
C TYR A 62 16.06 10.58 -3.19
N THR A 63 16.75 10.23 -4.29
CA THR A 63 16.20 9.38 -5.35
C THR A 63 16.30 7.90 -5.01
N ALA A 64 17.28 7.50 -4.19
CA ALA A 64 17.46 6.16 -3.67
C ALA A 64 17.24 6.19 -2.15
N PHE A 65 16.05 5.84 -1.71
CA PHE A 65 15.57 5.96 -0.33
C PHE A 65 15.28 4.61 0.35
N GLY A 66 15.64 3.48 -0.27
CA GLY A 66 15.61 2.17 0.40
C GLY A 66 16.75 2.05 1.41
N LEU A 67 16.55 1.28 2.50
CA LEU A 67 17.50 1.17 3.62
C LEU A 67 18.92 0.85 3.14
N ALA A 68 19.09 -0.16 2.29
CA ALA A 68 20.40 -0.54 1.78
C ALA A 68 21.14 0.63 1.08
N ALA A 69 20.44 1.41 0.27
CA ALA A 69 21.02 2.55 -0.44
C ALA A 69 21.40 3.68 0.51
N LEU A 70 20.59 3.91 1.54
CA LEU A 70 20.87 4.92 2.56
C LEU A 70 22.07 4.51 3.44
N LEU A 71 22.14 3.23 3.84
CA LEU A 71 23.27 2.73 4.63
C LEU A 71 24.57 2.71 3.84
N GLU A 72 24.55 2.34 2.56
CA GLU A 72 25.71 2.44 1.69
C GLU A 72 26.18 3.89 1.53
N ARG A 73 25.24 4.83 1.34
CA ARG A 73 25.52 6.26 1.16
C ARG A 73 26.14 6.93 2.39
N PHE A 74 25.59 6.66 3.59
CA PHE A 74 25.95 7.41 4.80
C PHE A 74 26.98 6.72 5.68
N PHE A 75 27.07 5.39 5.59
CA PHE A 75 27.90 4.60 6.49
C PHE A 75 28.85 3.64 5.76
N ASP A 76 28.83 3.62 4.41
CA ASP A 76 29.59 2.65 3.58
C ASP A 76 29.26 1.18 3.94
N VAL A 77 28.04 0.94 4.41
CA VAL A 77 27.56 -0.39 4.83
C VAL A 77 26.73 -1.01 3.72
N LYS A 78 27.18 -2.19 3.27
CA LYS A 78 26.42 -3.02 2.31
C LYS A 78 25.63 -4.08 3.04
N LEU A 79 24.30 -4.00 2.95
CA LEU A 79 23.42 -5.02 3.51
C LEU A 79 23.49 -6.32 2.71
N ASP A 80 23.68 -7.44 3.41
CA ASP A 80 23.55 -8.77 2.82
C ASP A 80 22.05 -9.09 2.62
N LYS A 81 21.72 -9.70 1.47
CA LYS A 81 20.35 -10.14 1.13
C LYS A 81 20.14 -11.64 1.33
N LYS A 82 21.14 -12.34 1.87
CA LYS A 82 21.17 -13.80 1.96
C LYS A 82 19.95 -14.38 2.67
N HIS A 83 19.47 -13.74 3.73
CA HIS A 83 18.36 -14.22 4.56
C HIS A 83 17.01 -13.58 4.25
N GLN A 84 16.91 -12.67 3.28
CA GLN A 84 15.65 -12.00 2.92
C GLN A 84 14.51 -12.99 2.57
N ARG A 85 14.86 -14.18 2.06
CA ARG A 85 13.90 -15.23 1.67
C ARG A 85 14.08 -16.52 2.48
N ALA A 86 14.76 -16.43 3.62
CA ALA A 86 14.94 -17.58 4.51
C ALA A 86 13.61 -18.01 5.12
N ASP A 87 13.58 -19.22 5.63
CA ASP A 87 12.44 -19.71 6.41
C ASP A 87 12.54 -19.22 7.86
N TRP A 88 11.91 -18.10 8.14
CA TRP A 88 11.89 -17.47 9.46
C TRP A 88 11.01 -18.20 10.48
N SER A 89 10.30 -19.27 10.08
CA SER A 89 9.55 -20.12 11.01
C SER A 89 10.43 -21.16 11.72
N MET A 90 11.63 -21.43 11.19
CA MET A 90 12.58 -22.36 11.81
C MET A 90 12.97 -21.93 13.23
N ARG A 91 13.10 -22.93 14.12
CA ARG A 91 13.64 -22.72 15.47
C ARG A 91 14.65 -23.84 15.80
N PRO A 92 15.76 -23.50 16.47
CA PRO A 92 16.22 -22.13 16.80
C PRO A 92 16.62 -21.33 15.56
N LEU A 93 16.54 -20.00 15.63
CA LEU A 93 17.14 -19.12 14.61
C LEU A 93 18.66 -19.26 14.65
N THR A 94 19.29 -19.28 13.48
CA THR A 94 20.76 -19.34 13.39
C THR A 94 21.37 -17.98 13.76
N GLU A 95 22.64 -17.95 14.16
CA GLU A 95 23.37 -16.71 14.44
C GLU A 95 23.37 -15.76 13.22
N ASP A 96 23.54 -16.28 12.01
CA ASP A 96 23.48 -15.51 10.77
C ASP A 96 22.09 -14.85 10.57
N MET A 97 21.01 -15.53 10.92
CA MET A 97 19.65 -14.97 10.85
C MET A 97 19.44 -13.88 11.89
N LEU A 98 19.92 -14.09 13.11
CA LEU A 98 19.87 -13.08 14.18
C LEU A 98 20.68 -11.83 13.82
N ASP A 99 21.86 -12.00 13.27
CA ASP A 99 22.68 -10.89 12.77
C ASP A 99 21.99 -10.15 11.62
N TYR A 100 21.40 -10.88 10.69
CA TYR A 100 20.63 -10.30 9.60
C TYR A 100 19.47 -9.44 10.13
N ALA A 101 18.66 -9.97 11.05
CA ALA A 101 17.55 -9.22 11.67
C ALA A 101 18.03 -7.97 12.42
N ALA A 102 19.18 -8.06 13.11
CA ALA A 102 19.76 -6.93 13.82
C ALA A 102 20.31 -5.86 12.87
N GLN A 103 20.75 -6.22 11.66
CA GLN A 103 21.29 -5.26 10.70
C GLN A 103 20.23 -4.26 10.21
N ASP A 104 18.98 -4.67 10.07
CA ASP A 104 17.91 -3.79 9.59
C ASP A 104 17.62 -2.62 10.55
N THR A 105 17.99 -2.75 11.82
CA THR A 105 17.78 -1.71 12.85
C THR A 105 19.06 -1.06 13.35
N ARG A 106 20.22 -1.69 13.12
CA ARG A 106 21.52 -1.31 13.71
C ARG A 106 21.91 0.14 13.52
N TYR A 107 21.58 0.71 12.38
CA TYR A 107 21.98 2.05 11.98
C TYR A 107 20.83 3.06 11.99
N LEU A 108 19.59 2.64 12.32
CA LEU A 108 18.40 3.50 12.18
C LEU A 108 18.48 4.75 13.03
N LEU A 109 19.00 4.67 14.27
CA LEU A 109 19.14 5.84 15.15
C LEU A 109 20.12 6.85 14.59
N GLN A 110 21.29 6.41 14.10
CA GLN A 110 22.29 7.27 13.50
C GLN A 110 21.75 7.89 12.19
N LEU A 111 21.04 7.11 11.39
CA LEU A 111 20.40 7.59 10.16
C LEU A 111 19.32 8.64 10.46
N LYS A 112 18.51 8.42 11.51
CA LYS A 112 17.52 9.36 12.00
C LYS A 112 18.17 10.67 12.43
N ASP A 113 19.24 10.64 13.22
CA ASP A 113 19.93 11.84 13.69
C ASP A 113 20.46 12.66 12.52
N HIS A 114 21.07 11.99 11.53
CA HIS A 114 21.55 12.64 10.31
C HIS A 114 20.40 13.30 9.53
N MET A 115 19.30 12.56 9.30
CA MET A 115 18.15 13.06 8.54
C MET A 115 17.41 14.17 9.28
N SER A 116 17.30 14.10 10.61
CA SER A 116 16.71 15.15 11.42
C SER A 116 17.44 16.48 11.25
N SER A 117 18.77 16.44 11.31
CA SER A 117 19.62 17.61 11.12
C SER A 117 19.47 18.19 9.69
N GLU A 118 19.37 17.34 8.68
CA GLU A 118 19.15 17.80 7.30
C GLU A 118 17.76 18.38 7.08
N LEU A 119 16.71 17.78 7.66
CA LEU A 119 15.33 18.31 7.61
C LEU A 119 15.24 19.68 8.27
N GLU A 120 15.93 19.85 9.39
CA GLU A 120 16.00 21.16 10.07
C GLU A 120 16.72 22.21 9.21
N ARG A 121 17.90 21.87 8.68
CA ARG A 121 18.70 22.73 7.80
C ARG A 121 17.91 23.18 6.55
N MET A 122 17.04 22.29 6.01
CA MET A 122 16.20 22.57 4.84
C MET A 122 14.87 23.20 5.18
N GLY A 123 14.53 23.40 6.47
CA GLY A 123 13.24 23.93 6.92
C GLY A 123 12.08 22.98 6.71
N ARG A 124 12.32 21.66 6.59
CA ARG A 124 11.32 20.62 6.26
C ARG A 124 10.87 19.80 7.48
N THR A 125 11.31 20.14 8.67
CA THR A 125 10.93 19.41 9.90
C THR A 125 9.41 19.41 10.11
N ALA A 126 8.71 20.49 9.81
CA ALA A 126 7.26 20.54 9.92
C ALA A 126 6.55 19.63 8.92
N TRP A 127 7.09 19.46 7.70
CA TRP A 127 6.58 18.54 6.71
C TRP A 127 6.70 17.09 7.19
N ALA A 128 7.91 16.74 7.67
CA ALA A 128 8.19 15.40 8.18
C ALA A 128 7.28 15.04 9.37
N ARG A 129 7.11 15.97 10.32
CA ARG A 129 6.20 15.75 11.46
C ARG A 129 4.76 15.51 11.04
N GLU A 130 4.27 16.22 10.03
CA GLU A 130 2.92 16.00 9.51
C GLU A 130 2.79 14.62 8.86
N GLU A 131 3.76 14.18 8.06
CA GLU A 131 3.74 12.85 7.45
C GLU A 131 3.88 11.73 8.51
N PHE A 132 4.74 11.91 9.51
CA PHE A 132 4.91 10.93 10.61
C PHE A 132 3.62 10.81 11.45
N ALA A 133 2.97 11.92 11.77
CA ALA A 133 1.70 11.90 12.50
C ALA A 133 0.59 11.15 11.74
N LEU A 134 0.64 11.13 10.42
CA LEU A 134 -0.31 10.36 9.61
C LEU A 134 -0.04 8.86 9.66
N LEU A 135 1.23 8.45 9.79
CA LEU A 135 1.58 7.04 9.99
C LEU A 135 0.99 6.48 11.29
N GLU A 136 0.88 7.29 12.35
CA GLU A 136 0.24 6.87 13.61
C GLU A 136 -1.23 6.47 13.41
N GLY A 137 -1.87 6.97 12.36
CA GLY A 137 -3.22 6.61 11.93
C GLY A 137 -3.32 5.32 11.13
N THR A 138 -2.20 4.68 10.78
CA THR A 138 -2.19 3.45 9.98
C THR A 138 -2.88 2.32 10.74
N ARG A 139 -3.80 1.64 10.05
CA ARG A 139 -4.56 0.52 10.61
C ARG A 139 -4.56 -0.63 9.62
N TRP A 140 -4.61 -1.84 10.16
CA TRP A 140 -4.99 -2.98 9.35
C TRP A 140 -6.43 -2.75 8.85
N SER A 141 -6.61 -2.73 7.55
CA SER A 141 -7.97 -2.75 7.02
C SER A 141 -8.37 -4.21 6.88
N GLU A 142 -9.31 -4.66 7.69
CA GLU A 142 -9.98 -5.91 7.40
C GLU A 142 -10.56 -5.81 5.99
N GLU A 143 -10.15 -6.72 5.14
CA GLU A 143 -10.79 -6.84 3.83
C GLU A 143 -12.26 -7.16 4.08
N GLU A 144 -13.17 -6.48 3.38
CA GLU A 144 -14.57 -6.89 3.41
C GLU A 144 -14.63 -8.38 3.07
N PRO A 145 -15.15 -9.24 4.00
CA PRO A 145 -15.19 -10.67 3.77
C PRO A 145 -15.89 -10.95 2.43
N GLY A 146 -15.21 -11.69 1.56
CA GLY A 146 -15.74 -12.08 0.28
C GLY A 146 -15.53 -11.12 -0.90
N MET A 147 -14.76 -10.03 -0.75
CA MET A 147 -14.46 -9.09 -1.86
C MET A 147 -13.00 -9.15 -2.33
N SER A 148 -12.14 -9.93 -1.68
CA SER A 148 -10.71 -10.06 -2.00
C SER A 148 -10.45 -10.53 -3.45
N TYR A 149 -11.32 -11.38 -3.99
CA TYR A 149 -11.24 -11.87 -5.37
C TYR A 149 -11.31 -10.76 -6.42
N LEU A 150 -12.02 -9.65 -6.16
CA LEU A 150 -12.13 -8.51 -7.08
C LEU A 150 -10.84 -7.69 -7.17
N ARG A 151 -9.97 -7.75 -6.16
CA ARG A 151 -8.69 -7.04 -6.11
C ARG A 151 -7.57 -7.82 -6.82
N MET A 152 -7.81 -9.09 -7.12
CA MET A 152 -6.81 -9.92 -7.81
C MET A 152 -6.50 -9.33 -9.18
N LYS A 153 -5.21 -9.14 -9.46
CA LYS A 153 -4.75 -8.67 -10.77
C LYS A 153 -5.23 -9.65 -11.86
N GLY A 154 -5.94 -9.14 -12.86
CA GLY A 154 -6.56 -9.94 -13.92
C GLY A 154 -8.04 -10.32 -13.66
N ALA A 155 -8.58 -10.08 -12.47
CA ALA A 155 -9.99 -10.34 -12.19
C ALA A 155 -10.95 -9.47 -13.04
N ARG A 156 -10.51 -8.26 -13.40
CA ARG A 156 -11.30 -7.32 -14.24
C ARG A 156 -11.53 -7.81 -15.66
N ASP A 157 -10.68 -8.73 -16.13
CA ASP A 157 -10.75 -9.30 -17.48
C ASP A 157 -11.68 -10.53 -17.53
N LEU A 158 -12.21 -10.96 -16.40
CA LEU A 158 -13.09 -12.12 -16.28
C LEU A 158 -14.56 -11.77 -16.56
N GLY A 159 -15.25 -12.67 -17.23
CA GLY A 159 -16.72 -12.65 -17.33
C GLY A 159 -17.38 -12.90 -15.97
N ARG A 160 -18.69 -12.56 -15.87
CA ARG A 160 -19.40 -12.68 -14.59
C ARG A 160 -19.44 -14.11 -14.02
N ARG A 161 -19.54 -15.12 -14.88
CA ARG A 161 -19.50 -16.54 -14.49
C ARG A 161 -18.12 -16.94 -14.00
N GLU A 162 -17.07 -16.49 -14.69
CA GLU A 162 -15.69 -16.70 -14.29
C GLU A 162 -15.37 -16.00 -12.95
N LEU A 163 -15.90 -14.80 -12.74
CA LEU A 163 -15.81 -14.11 -11.45
C LEU A 163 -16.50 -14.88 -10.32
N ALA A 164 -17.64 -15.56 -10.61
CA ALA A 164 -18.27 -16.41 -9.61
C ALA A 164 -17.38 -17.58 -9.22
N VAL A 165 -16.67 -18.19 -10.19
CA VAL A 165 -15.68 -19.24 -9.89
C VAL A 165 -14.54 -18.66 -9.04
N LEU A 166 -14.00 -17.52 -9.40
CA LEU A 166 -12.92 -16.89 -8.64
C LEU A 166 -13.34 -16.54 -7.21
N ARG A 167 -14.59 -16.12 -7.01
CA ARG A 167 -15.20 -15.84 -5.69
C ARG A 167 -15.21 -17.07 -4.77
N GLU A 168 -15.42 -18.25 -5.33
CA GLU A 168 -15.38 -19.51 -4.57
C GLU A 168 -13.94 -20.00 -4.31
N LEU A 169 -13.05 -19.81 -5.29
CA LEU A 169 -11.67 -20.32 -5.23
C LEU A 169 -10.78 -19.55 -4.25
N VAL A 170 -10.95 -18.21 -4.13
CA VAL A 170 -10.07 -17.38 -3.29
C VAL A 170 -10.25 -17.74 -1.81
N PRO A 171 -11.46 -17.77 -1.22
CA PRO A 171 -11.64 -18.19 0.18
C PRO A 171 -11.24 -19.65 0.41
N TRP A 172 -11.46 -20.53 -0.57
CA TRP A 172 -10.98 -21.91 -0.48
C TRP A 172 -9.46 -21.96 -0.33
N ARG A 173 -8.74 -21.22 -1.19
CA ARG A 173 -7.27 -21.16 -1.10
C ARG A 173 -6.80 -20.63 0.25
N ASP A 174 -7.43 -19.57 0.72
CA ASP A 174 -7.05 -18.92 1.98
C ASP A 174 -7.30 -19.86 3.17
N THR A 175 -8.40 -20.61 3.16
CA THR A 175 -8.68 -21.67 4.15
C THR A 175 -7.63 -22.78 4.13
N VAL A 176 -7.26 -23.26 2.93
CA VAL A 176 -6.23 -24.31 2.79
C VAL A 176 -4.86 -23.79 3.21
N ALA A 177 -4.54 -22.55 2.89
CA ALA A 177 -3.29 -21.91 3.27
C ALA A 177 -3.16 -21.79 4.80
N GLY A 178 -4.23 -21.36 5.48
CA GLY A 178 -4.29 -21.32 6.94
C GLY A 178 -4.14 -22.72 7.58
N ALA A 179 -4.86 -23.71 7.03
CA ALA A 179 -4.76 -25.09 7.55
C ALA A 179 -3.37 -25.75 7.35
N LEU A 180 -2.62 -25.30 6.34
CA LEU A 180 -1.27 -25.77 6.06
C LEU A 180 -0.16 -24.88 6.64
N ASP A 181 -0.54 -23.81 7.29
CA ASP A 181 0.38 -22.75 7.76
C ASP A 181 1.36 -22.32 6.64
N ARG A 182 0.79 -21.96 5.49
CA ARG A 182 1.56 -21.58 4.30
C ARG A 182 0.99 -20.32 3.64
N ALA A 183 1.87 -19.54 3.05
CA ALA A 183 1.45 -18.41 2.22
C ALA A 183 0.53 -18.90 1.07
N THR A 184 -0.51 -18.13 0.75
CA THR A 184 -1.55 -18.49 -0.23
C THR A 184 -0.99 -18.84 -1.61
N PHE A 185 0.06 -18.14 -2.07
CA PHE A 185 0.72 -18.42 -3.35
C PHE A 185 1.50 -19.76 -3.37
N ARG A 186 1.85 -20.30 -2.20
CA ARG A 186 2.46 -21.64 -2.09
C ARG A 186 1.44 -22.75 -2.16
N VAL A 187 0.17 -22.46 -1.95
CA VAL A 187 -0.95 -23.40 -2.16
C VAL A 187 -1.34 -23.41 -3.64
N LEU A 188 -1.71 -22.21 -4.16
CA LEU A 188 -2.09 -22.05 -5.56
C LEU A 188 -1.87 -20.58 -5.97
N GLY A 189 -1.11 -20.36 -7.04
CA GLY A 189 -0.82 -19.02 -7.54
C GLY A 189 -2.04 -18.32 -8.14
N ASN A 190 -1.98 -17.01 -8.26
CA ASN A 190 -3.07 -16.22 -8.84
C ASN A 190 -3.34 -16.59 -10.30
N GLU A 191 -2.30 -16.89 -11.08
CA GLU A 191 -2.46 -17.33 -12.48
C GLU A 191 -3.27 -18.62 -12.58
N GLN A 192 -2.98 -19.62 -11.72
CA GLN A 192 -3.72 -20.86 -11.70
C GLN A 192 -5.19 -20.65 -11.32
N LEU A 193 -5.48 -19.75 -10.33
CA LEU A 193 -6.86 -19.44 -9.98
C LEU A 193 -7.62 -18.78 -11.14
N LEU A 194 -6.99 -17.86 -11.86
CA LEU A 194 -7.58 -17.24 -13.05
C LEU A 194 -7.79 -18.26 -14.19
N ASP A 195 -6.87 -19.18 -14.39
CA ASP A 195 -6.99 -20.20 -15.42
C ASP A 195 -8.08 -21.22 -15.08
N ILE A 196 -8.25 -21.59 -13.81
CA ILE A 196 -9.40 -22.39 -13.34
C ILE A 196 -10.71 -21.62 -13.58
N ALA A 197 -10.74 -20.33 -13.24
CA ALA A 197 -11.94 -19.52 -13.44
C ALA A 197 -12.35 -19.41 -14.91
N ARG A 198 -11.39 -19.27 -15.84
CA ARG A 198 -11.64 -19.21 -17.27
C ARG A 198 -12.04 -20.55 -17.88
N SER A 199 -11.30 -21.61 -17.53
CA SER A 199 -11.51 -22.96 -18.14
C SER A 199 -12.65 -23.74 -17.48
N GLN A 200 -13.05 -23.39 -16.26
CA GLN A 200 -14.15 -24.01 -15.51
C GLN A 200 -14.11 -25.56 -15.53
N PRO A 201 -13.00 -26.16 -15.09
CA PRO A 201 -12.81 -27.60 -15.21
C PRO A 201 -13.84 -28.35 -14.36
N GLN A 202 -14.40 -29.45 -14.90
CA GLN A 202 -15.38 -30.28 -14.22
C GLN A 202 -14.82 -31.66 -13.85
N THR A 203 -13.63 -32.00 -14.33
CA THR A 203 -12.96 -33.25 -14.03
C THR A 203 -11.53 -33.04 -13.53
N LYS A 204 -11.01 -34.02 -12.81
CA LYS A 204 -9.64 -33.97 -12.28
C LYS A 204 -8.58 -33.92 -13.39
N GLU A 205 -8.86 -34.58 -14.53
CA GLU A 205 -8.01 -34.56 -15.72
C GLU A 205 -7.95 -33.16 -16.34
N ALA A 206 -9.10 -32.47 -16.42
CA ALA A 206 -9.16 -31.10 -16.94
C ALA A 206 -8.43 -30.13 -15.99
N LEU A 207 -8.61 -30.31 -14.68
CA LEU A 207 -7.92 -29.50 -13.66
C LEU A 207 -6.39 -29.71 -13.74
N GLY A 208 -5.94 -30.96 -13.98
CA GLY A 208 -4.52 -31.30 -14.13
C GLY A 208 -3.85 -30.72 -15.38
N LYS A 209 -4.62 -30.26 -16.38
CA LYS A 209 -4.10 -29.59 -17.58
C LYS A 209 -3.75 -28.14 -17.37
N ILE A 210 -4.13 -27.56 -16.24
CA ILE A 210 -3.81 -26.17 -15.91
C ILE A 210 -2.32 -26.02 -15.68
N LYS A 211 -1.71 -25.08 -16.40
CA LYS A 211 -0.26 -24.86 -16.33
C LYS A 211 0.16 -24.48 -14.91
N GLY A 212 1.14 -25.21 -14.38
CA GLY A 212 1.67 -24.95 -13.04
C GLY A 212 0.78 -25.44 -11.91
N MET A 213 -0.22 -26.31 -12.17
CA MET A 213 -1.02 -26.94 -11.13
C MET A 213 -0.13 -27.82 -10.24
N PRO A 214 -0.04 -27.55 -8.92
CA PRO A 214 0.78 -28.36 -8.04
C PRO A 214 0.19 -29.76 -7.90
N ARG A 215 1.00 -30.80 -8.16
CA ARG A 215 0.55 -32.19 -8.13
C ARG A 215 -0.07 -32.57 -6.77
N ALA A 216 0.56 -32.17 -5.68
CA ALA A 216 0.04 -32.44 -4.34
C ALA A 216 -1.35 -31.84 -4.10
N ILE A 217 -1.60 -30.61 -4.57
CA ILE A 217 -2.91 -29.97 -4.49
C ILE A 217 -3.93 -30.70 -5.36
N LEU A 218 -3.56 -31.07 -6.59
CA LEU A 218 -4.43 -31.83 -7.47
C LEU A 218 -4.82 -33.20 -6.86
N GLU A 219 -3.88 -33.89 -6.26
CA GLU A 219 -4.12 -35.22 -5.67
C GLU A 219 -4.94 -35.12 -4.37
N GLN A 220 -4.61 -34.21 -3.46
CA GLN A 220 -5.18 -34.15 -2.13
C GLN A 220 -6.43 -33.27 -2.03
N ARG A 221 -6.57 -32.25 -2.87
CA ARG A 221 -7.59 -31.20 -2.80
C ARG A 221 -8.31 -30.98 -4.14
N GLY A 222 -8.04 -31.80 -5.17
CA GLY A 222 -8.66 -31.62 -6.48
C GLY A 222 -10.19 -31.75 -6.44
N ALA A 223 -10.73 -32.61 -5.57
CA ALA A 223 -12.16 -32.74 -5.37
C ALA A 223 -12.77 -31.44 -4.81
N ASP A 224 -12.14 -30.85 -3.78
CA ASP A 224 -12.59 -29.60 -3.16
C ASP A 224 -12.59 -28.44 -4.17
N LEU A 225 -11.57 -28.38 -5.05
CA LEU A 225 -11.51 -27.40 -6.14
C LEU A 225 -12.65 -27.56 -7.14
N LEU A 226 -12.92 -28.81 -7.54
CA LEU A 226 -14.04 -29.09 -8.46
C LEU A 226 -15.39 -28.79 -7.83
N ASP A 227 -15.53 -28.99 -6.52
CA ASP A 227 -16.74 -28.60 -5.77
C ASP A 227 -16.92 -27.09 -5.74
N ALA A 228 -15.86 -26.32 -5.54
CA ALA A 228 -15.91 -24.88 -5.63
C ALA A 228 -16.33 -24.40 -7.03
N VAL A 229 -15.78 -25.00 -8.08
CA VAL A 229 -16.20 -24.70 -9.46
C VAL A 229 -17.69 -25.04 -9.67
N ARG A 230 -18.14 -26.20 -9.21
CA ARG A 230 -19.56 -26.62 -9.34
C ARG A 230 -20.50 -25.67 -8.61
N ARG A 231 -20.18 -25.26 -7.38
CA ARG A 231 -20.98 -24.26 -6.64
C ARG A 231 -21.10 -22.96 -7.42
N ALA A 232 -20.00 -22.48 -7.97
CA ALA A 232 -19.99 -21.26 -8.76
C ALA A 232 -20.82 -21.38 -10.05
N LEU A 233 -20.79 -22.52 -10.71
CA LEU A 233 -21.56 -22.78 -11.92
C LEU A 233 -23.07 -22.90 -11.63
N ALA A 234 -23.45 -23.31 -10.42
CA ALA A 234 -24.84 -23.38 -9.99
C ALA A 234 -25.47 -22.03 -9.62
N VAL A 235 -24.67 -20.95 -9.49
CA VAL A 235 -25.16 -19.62 -9.15
C VAL A 235 -26.08 -19.11 -10.27
N PRO A 236 -27.33 -18.65 -9.98
CA PRO A 236 -28.21 -18.07 -10.98
C PRO A 236 -27.62 -16.82 -11.64
N ASP A 237 -27.92 -16.58 -12.92
CA ASP A 237 -27.35 -15.44 -13.68
C ASP A 237 -27.66 -14.08 -13.05
N ALA A 238 -28.79 -13.94 -12.37
CA ALA A 238 -29.15 -12.71 -11.65
C ALA A 238 -28.19 -12.41 -10.49
N GLU A 239 -27.66 -13.45 -9.82
CA GLU A 239 -26.82 -13.38 -8.62
C GLU A 239 -25.31 -13.38 -8.94
N LEU A 240 -24.95 -13.48 -10.21
CA LEU A 240 -23.55 -13.47 -10.61
C LEU A 240 -22.87 -12.17 -10.17
N PRO A 241 -21.64 -12.27 -9.61
CA PRO A 241 -20.90 -11.12 -9.14
C PRO A 241 -20.68 -10.09 -10.25
N LYS A 242 -20.62 -8.84 -9.83
CA LYS A 242 -20.27 -7.69 -10.68
C LYS A 242 -19.24 -6.86 -9.96
N PHE A 243 -18.32 -6.29 -10.71
CA PHE A 243 -17.49 -5.24 -10.11
C PHE A 243 -18.40 -4.10 -9.61
N PRO A 244 -18.14 -3.57 -8.40
CA PRO A 244 -18.79 -2.35 -7.96
C PRO A 244 -18.63 -1.31 -9.07
N ARG A 245 -19.75 -0.73 -9.50
CA ARG A 245 -19.66 0.42 -10.38
C ARG A 245 -19.04 1.52 -9.54
N ALA A 246 -17.89 2.04 -9.98
CA ALA A 246 -17.43 3.32 -9.48
C ALA A 246 -18.62 4.29 -9.54
N ALA A 247 -18.88 5.01 -8.46
CA ALA A 247 -19.88 6.06 -8.47
C ALA A 247 -19.67 6.85 -9.77
N ARG A 248 -20.74 6.93 -10.58
CA ARG A 248 -20.68 7.63 -11.87
C ARG A 248 -20.51 9.09 -11.51
N TRP A 249 -19.25 9.49 -11.41
CA TRP A 249 -18.92 10.89 -11.36
C TRP A 249 -19.15 11.43 -12.76
N ASP A 250 -20.10 12.35 -12.91
CA ASP A 250 -20.31 13.05 -14.17
C ASP A 250 -19.06 13.84 -14.48
N ARG A 251 -18.23 13.25 -15.35
CA ARG A 251 -16.93 13.77 -15.74
C ARG A 251 -17.14 15.09 -16.46
N ASP A 252 -16.93 16.15 -15.75
CA ASP A 252 -16.95 17.47 -16.34
C ASP A 252 -15.87 17.55 -17.45
N PRO A 253 -16.19 18.12 -18.62
CA PRO A 253 -15.28 18.14 -19.76
C PRO A 253 -13.91 18.77 -19.48
N GLU A 254 -13.82 19.69 -18.53
CA GLU A 254 -12.59 20.39 -18.15
C GLU A 254 -11.74 19.62 -17.11
N PHE A 255 -12.20 18.47 -16.59
CA PHE A 255 -11.48 17.75 -15.53
C PHE A 255 -10.07 17.34 -15.93
N ASP A 256 -9.91 16.71 -17.08
CA ASP A 256 -8.60 16.27 -17.56
C ASP A 256 -7.66 17.45 -17.84
N ALA A 257 -8.21 18.57 -18.29
CA ALA A 257 -7.46 19.80 -18.50
C ALA A 257 -6.99 20.39 -17.17
N ARG A 258 -7.84 20.40 -16.13
CA ARG A 258 -7.45 20.81 -14.77
C ARG A 258 -6.36 19.90 -14.20
N VAL A 259 -6.52 18.58 -14.29
CA VAL A 259 -5.49 17.63 -13.83
C VAL A 259 -4.16 17.88 -14.55
N SER A 260 -4.18 18.14 -15.86
CA SER A 260 -2.97 18.43 -16.63
C SER A 260 -2.31 19.74 -16.19
N ALA A 261 -3.10 20.80 -15.96
CA ALA A 261 -2.61 22.09 -15.48
C ALA A 261 -1.97 21.97 -14.08
N LEU A 262 -2.66 21.28 -13.16
CA LEU A 262 -2.14 20.98 -11.81
C LEU A 262 -0.86 20.15 -11.85
N LYS A 263 -0.79 19.14 -12.74
CA LYS A 263 0.42 18.35 -12.94
C LYS A 263 1.60 19.22 -13.38
N THR A 264 1.38 20.13 -14.33
CA THR A 264 2.42 21.06 -14.79
C THR A 264 2.91 21.96 -13.66
N ALA A 265 2.00 22.52 -12.87
CA ALA A 265 2.34 23.34 -11.70
C ALA A 265 3.13 22.55 -10.65
N ARG A 266 2.67 21.32 -10.32
CA ARG A 266 3.38 20.40 -9.42
C ARG A 266 4.80 20.10 -9.92
N ASP A 267 4.96 19.74 -11.18
CA ASP A 267 6.26 19.36 -11.75
C ASP A 267 7.25 20.54 -11.74
N ALA A 268 6.76 21.77 -11.92
CA ALA A 268 7.56 22.99 -11.77
C ALA A 268 7.97 23.21 -10.29
N ALA A 269 7.05 23.05 -9.35
CA ALA A 269 7.33 23.16 -7.94
C ALA A 269 8.28 22.03 -7.44
N ALA A 270 8.13 20.82 -7.95
CA ALA A 270 9.01 19.69 -7.62
C ALA A 270 10.46 19.96 -8.02
N LYS A 271 10.69 20.57 -9.19
CA LYS A 271 12.03 21.02 -9.60
C LYS A 271 12.60 22.08 -8.66
N ARG A 272 11.80 23.08 -8.30
CA ARG A 272 12.18 24.16 -7.37
C ARG A 272 12.56 23.60 -5.98
N LEU A 273 11.80 22.65 -5.50
CA LEU A 273 11.98 22.04 -4.18
C LEU A 273 12.97 20.86 -4.18
N VAL A 274 13.45 20.44 -5.36
CA VAL A 274 14.30 19.26 -5.53
C VAL A 274 13.66 18.02 -4.90
N LEU A 275 12.38 17.78 -5.26
CA LEU A 275 11.60 16.63 -4.82
C LEU A 275 11.13 15.79 -5.99
N ASP A 276 10.88 14.51 -5.74
CA ASP A 276 10.10 13.68 -6.68
C ASP A 276 8.68 14.24 -6.77
N PRO A 277 8.12 14.42 -7.99
CA PRO A 277 6.78 14.94 -8.16
C PRO A 277 5.70 14.10 -7.45
N GLY A 278 5.85 12.78 -7.39
CA GLY A 278 4.92 11.89 -6.70
C GLY A 278 4.96 12.05 -5.18
N VAL A 279 6.16 12.30 -4.63
CA VAL A 279 6.35 12.63 -3.20
C VAL A 279 5.72 13.98 -2.88
N LEU A 280 5.95 14.99 -3.73
CA LEU A 280 5.38 16.32 -3.52
C LEU A 280 3.85 16.30 -3.58
N CYS A 281 3.25 15.64 -4.58
CA CYS A 281 1.80 15.48 -4.67
C CYS A 281 1.44 14.35 -5.63
N SER A 282 0.84 13.28 -5.12
CA SER A 282 0.45 12.13 -5.93
C SER A 282 -0.63 12.48 -6.96
N ARG A 283 -0.82 11.61 -7.96
CA ARG A 283 -1.86 11.79 -8.97
C ARG A 283 -3.27 11.84 -8.34
N ASP A 284 -3.55 10.99 -7.37
CA ASP A 284 -4.87 10.94 -6.72
C ASP A 284 -5.19 12.26 -6.00
N ARG A 285 -4.18 12.90 -5.38
CA ARG A 285 -4.31 14.23 -4.79
C ARG A 285 -4.58 15.31 -5.83
N LEU A 286 -3.88 15.26 -6.98
CA LEU A 286 -4.17 16.19 -8.10
C LEU A 286 -5.61 16.03 -8.61
N GLU A 287 -6.10 14.79 -8.70
CA GLU A 287 -7.47 14.51 -9.11
C GLU A 287 -8.48 14.99 -8.06
N ALA A 288 -8.19 14.87 -6.76
CA ALA A 288 -9.03 15.40 -5.69
C ALA A 288 -9.14 16.93 -5.78
N VAL A 289 -8.02 17.61 -5.98
CA VAL A 289 -8.00 19.06 -6.20
C VAL A 289 -8.77 19.45 -7.48
N ALA A 290 -8.59 18.72 -8.57
CA ALA A 290 -9.29 18.97 -9.83
C ALA A 290 -10.81 18.79 -9.71
N ARG A 291 -11.29 17.83 -8.90
CA ARG A 291 -12.72 17.63 -8.58
C ARG A 291 -13.28 18.79 -7.77
N ARG A 292 -12.58 19.22 -6.75
CA ARG A 292 -12.99 20.33 -5.90
C ARG A 292 -12.94 21.68 -6.64
N ASN A 293 -11.98 21.83 -7.56
CA ASN A 293 -11.73 23.04 -8.37
C ASN A 293 -11.67 24.34 -7.52
N PRO A 294 -10.80 24.40 -6.51
CA PRO A 294 -10.77 25.49 -5.55
C PRO A 294 -10.39 26.83 -6.19
N SER A 295 -11.00 27.92 -5.73
CA SER A 295 -10.75 29.27 -6.22
C SER A 295 -9.80 30.09 -5.37
N THR A 296 -9.59 29.69 -4.15
CA THR A 296 -8.68 30.29 -3.17
C THR A 296 -7.81 29.22 -2.52
N VAL A 297 -6.75 29.68 -1.85
CA VAL A 297 -5.89 28.79 -1.06
C VAL A 297 -6.66 28.21 0.14
N ASP A 298 -7.59 28.98 0.70
CA ASP A 298 -8.44 28.53 1.81
C ASP A 298 -9.36 27.39 1.38
N GLU A 299 -10.00 27.50 0.21
CA GLU A 299 -10.79 26.40 -0.38
C GLU A 299 -9.92 25.19 -0.73
N LEU A 300 -8.65 25.40 -1.14
CA LEU A 300 -7.71 24.31 -1.37
C LEU A 300 -7.36 23.59 -0.06
N ALA A 301 -7.25 24.30 1.05
CA ALA A 301 -6.98 23.73 2.37
C ALA A 301 -8.11 22.82 2.87
N GLU A 302 -9.33 22.94 2.31
CA GLU A 302 -10.45 22.03 2.61
C GLU A 302 -10.35 20.67 1.87
N VAL A 303 -9.39 20.50 0.94
CA VAL A 303 -9.14 19.22 0.26
C VAL A 303 -8.39 18.31 1.22
N THR A 304 -9.12 17.38 1.82
CA THR A 304 -8.63 16.51 2.91
C THR A 304 -7.49 15.58 2.52
N GLU A 305 -7.34 15.29 1.23
CA GLU A 305 -6.25 14.50 0.67
C GLU A 305 -4.91 15.23 0.68
N LEU A 306 -4.92 16.59 0.72
CA LEU A 306 -3.69 17.38 0.80
C LEU A 306 -3.19 17.52 2.23
N ARG A 307 -1.87 17.62 2.35
CA ARG A 307 -1.19 17.99 3.58
C ARG A 307 -1.14 19.52 3.73
N ARG A 308 -1.11 20.00 4.96
CA ARG A 308 -0.97 21.45 5.22
C ARG A 308 0.30 22.01 4.59
N TRP A 309 1.43 21.27 4.69
CA TRP A 309 2.67 21.69 4.05
C TRP A 309 2.56 21.72 2.52
N GLN A 310 1.79 20.82 1.90
CA GLN A 310 1.55 20.83 0.46
C GLN A 310 0.71 22.04 0.05
N VAL A 311 -0.31 22.39 0.84
CA VAL A 311 -1.10 23.59 0.61
C VAL A 311 -0.23 24.85 0.69
N ALA A 312 0.68 24.92 1.67
CA ALA A 312 1.61 26.04 1.81
C ALA A 312 2.55 26.16 0.59
N GLU A 313 3.08 25.05 0.09
CA GLU A 313 4.06 25.04 -1.02
C GLU A 313 3.44 25.15 -2.41
N LEU A 314 2.24 24.62 -2.60
CA LEU A 314 1.58 24.47 -3.92
C LEU A 314 0.38 25.38 -4.08
N GLY A 315 -0.17 25.95 -3.00
CA GLY A 315 -1.48 26.58 -3.00
C GLY A 315 -1.62 27.69 -4.01
N ALA A 316 -0.69 28.63 -4.05
CA ALA A 316 -0.70 29.73 -5.01
C ALA A 316 -0.59 29.26 -6.47
N ASP A 317 0.28 28.27 -6.71
CA ASP A 317 0.52 27.73 -8.05
C ASP A 317 -0.69 26.94 -8.55
N PHE A 318 -1.33 26.15 -7.69
CA PHE A 318 -2.52 25.36 -8.02
C PHE A 318 -3.74 26.24 -8.30
N VAL A 319 -3.99 27.26 -7.43
CA VAL A 319 -5.09 28.22 -7.64
C VAL A 319 -4.93 28.96 -8.96
N ARG A 320 -3.71 29.40 -9.28
CA ARG A 320 -3.37 30.04 -10.55
C ARG A 320 -3.57 29.11 -11.75
N ALA A 321 -3.13 27.85 -11.63
CA ALA A 321 -3.27 26.85 -12.69
C ALA A 321 -4.74 26.53 -13.02
N LEU A 322 -5.63 26.63 -12.04
CA LEU A 322 -7.06 26.37 -12.21
C LEU A 322 -7.86 27.59 -12.76
N GLU A 323 -7.31 28.79 -12.69
CA GLU A 323 -8.02 30.02 -13.07
C GLU A 323 -8.60 30.03 -14.50
N PRO A 324 -7.89 29.56 -15.56
CA PRO A 324 -8.43 29.51 -16.92
C PRO A 324 -9.64 28.58 -17.08
N HIS A 325 -9.71 27.50 -16.26
CA HIS A 325 -10.76 26.49 -16.30
C HIS A 325 -12.08 26.95 -15.65
N ARG A 326 -12.02 27.94 -14.74
CA ARG A 326 -13.21 28.54 -14.10
C ARG A 326 -13.95 29.49 -15.02
N LYS A 327 -13.23 30.28 -15.83
CA LYS A 327 -13.83 31.25 -16.76
C LYS A 327 -14.66 30.53 -17.82
N LYS A 328 -14.23 29.37 -18.30
CA LYS A 328 -14.98 28.56 -19.26
C LYS A 328 -16.27 27.98 -18.68
N GLN A 329 -16.28 27.56 -17.44
CA GLN A 329 -17.45 27.00 -16.77
C GLN A 329 -18.59 28.05 -16.62
N LYS A 330 -18.27 29.31 -16.34
CA LYS A 330 -19.24 30.41 -16.29
C LYS A 330 -19.84 30.75 -17.68
N ALA A 331 -19.09 30.57 -18.75
CA ALA A 331 -19.59 30.84 -20.12
C ALA A 331 -20.60 29.76 -20.61
N THR A 332 -20.51 28.52 -20.10
CA THR A 332 -21.40 27.43 -20.51
C THR A 332 -22.72 27.43 -19.71
N GLN A 333 -22.83 28.19 -18.63
CA GLN A 333 -24.04 28.30 -17.80
C GLN A 333 -24.93 29.51 -18.09
N LEU A 334 -24.67 30.29 -19.16
CA LEU A 334 -25.62 31.30 -19.59
C LEU A 334 -26.80 30.64 -20.29
N PRO A 335 -28.05 30.76 -19.77
CA PRO A 335 -29.22 30.18 -20.40
C PRO A 335 -29.43 30.83 -21.75
N SER A 336 -29.62 30.00 -22.76
CA SER A 336 -30.20 30.44 -24.01
C SER A 336 -31.58 31.01 -23.70
N THR A 337 -31.72 32.31 -23.82
CA THR A 337 -33.02 32.98 -23.84
C THR A 337 -33.81 32.60 -25.09
#